data_22cb08dce98fdde00b15cc6641deee49
#
_entry.id   22cb08dce98fdde00b15cc6641deee49
#
_cell.length_a   1.000
_cell.length_b   1.000
_cell.length_c   1.000
_cell.angle_alpha   90.00
_cell.angle_beta   90.00
_cell.angle_gamma   90.00
#
_symmetry.space_group_name_H-M   'P 1'
#
loop_
_entity.id
_entity.type
_entity.pdbx_description
1 polymer ?
#
loop_
_entity_poly.entity_id
_entity_poly.type
_entity_poly.pdbx_seq_one_letter_code
_entity_poly.pdbx_strand_id
1 'polypeptide(L)'
;RPWNKKRQTFVRSAILVGISLAVSWVLSSVTELGGVLGFYLGLAVCLPVVVLFESIRHGRNIAIDRVASSVILAMFGAVVIPWISIVTTVYQKGSKAFYSGYLTTDMRFTASGEALEFGGVLHAIVGTLVMVLIASIISVPLGITAAIYVVEIKGRFASSVRFFTQAMSGVPSIVAGLFIYSTICIFFGGFSAWAGA
;
A
#
# COMPACT_ATOMS: atom_id res chain seq x y z
N ARG A 1 33.67 13.94 23.14
CA ARG A 1 33.70 13.92 21.65
C ARG A 1 32.31 13.53 21.17
N PRO A 2 31.57 14.37 20.44
CA PRO A 2 30.14 14.13 20.14
C PRO A 2 29.87 12.93 19.23
N TRP A 3 30.78 12.49 18.41
CA TRP A 3 30.63 11.33 17.51
C TRP A 3 30.67 9.96 18.20
N ASN A 4 31.28 9.83 19.36
CA ASN A 4 31.32 8.57 20.10
C ASN A 4 29.92 8.20 20.64
N LYS A 5 29.09 9.18 20.96
CA LYS A 5 27.70 8.95 21.40
C LYS A 5 26.83 8.37 20.27
N LYS A 6 27.01 8.85 19.03
CA LYS A 6 26.27 8.34 17.85
C LYS A 6 26.61 6.89 17.54
N ARG A 7 27.89 6.52 17.62
CA ARG A 7 28.33 5.14 17.37
C ARG A 7 27.82 4.15 18.43
N GLN A 8 27.85 4.55 19.71
CA GLN A 8 27.33 3.70 20.79
C GLN A 8 25.81 3.52 20.69
N THR A 9 25.08 4.55 20.29
CA THR A 9 23.62 4.45 20.07
C THR A 9 23.31 3.53 18.90
N PHE A 10 24.08 3.62 17.81
CA PHE A 10 23.90 2.76 16.64
C PHE A 10 24.19 1.28 16.96
N VAL A 11 25.30 0.99 17.67
CA VAL A 11 25.63 -0.38 18.07
C VAL A 11 24.57 -0.97 19.00
N ARG A 12 24.05 -0.21 19.96
CA ARG A 12 22.96 -0.65 20.84
C ARG A 12 21.70 -0.94 20.07
N SER A 13 21.28 -0.05 19.17
CA SER A 13 20.12 -0.29 18.31
C SER A 13 20.29 -1.54 17.44
N ALA A 14 21.46 -1.76 16.88
CA ALA A 14 21.75 -2.96 16.09
C ALA A 14 21.67 -4.26 16.93
N ILE A 15 22.13 -4.22 18.19
CA ILE A 15 22.02 -5.35 19.10
C ILE A 15 20.54 -5.65 19.45
N LEU A 16 19.75 -4.63 19.74
CA LEU A 16 18.32 -4.78 20.05
C LEU A 16 17.54 -5.38 18.88
N VAL A 17 17.80 -4.89 17.66
CA VAL A 17 17.24 -5.45 16.45
C VAL A 17 17.70 -6.91 16.24
N GLY A 18 18.98 -7.20 16.46
CA GLY A 18 19.51 -8.56 16.39
C GLY A 18 18.85 -9.53 17.36
N ILE A 19 18.63 -9.11 18.61
CA ILE A 19 17.91 -9.90 19.62
C ILE A 19 16.46 -10.12 19.18
N SER A 20 15.78 -9.08 18.71
CA SER A 20 14.40 -9.18 18.24
C SER A 20 14.27 -10.14 17.06
N LEU A 21 15.23 -10.11 16.12
CA LEU A 21 15.28 -11.04 14.98
C LEU A 21 15.50 -12.49 15.44
N ALA A 22 16.44 -12.72 16.36
CA ALA A 22 16.73 -14.07 16.88
C ALA A 22 15.53 -14.64 17.64
N VAL A 23 14.89 -13.88 18.52
CA VAL A 23 13.72 -14.29 19.27
C VAL A 23 12.54 -14.55 18.33
N SER A 24 12.33 -13.71 17.34
CA SER A 24 11.28 -13.86 16.34
C SER A 24 11.48 -15.11 15.49
N TRP A 25 12.72 -15.42 15.13
CA TRP A 25 13.06 -16.65 14.40
C TRP A 25 12.78 -17.91 15.23
N VAL A 26 13.17 -17.92 16.51
CA VAL A 26 12.89 -19.01 17.44
C VAL A 26 11.38 -19.17 17.64
N LEU A 27 10.64 -18.08 17.86
CA LEU A 27 9.19 -18.14 18.00
C LEU A 27 8.50 -18.68 16.74
N SER A 28 8.90 -18.27 15.57
CA SER A 28 8.32 -18.77 14.31
C SER A 28 8.65 -20.24 14.05
N SER A 29 9.76 -20.76 14.57
CA SER A 29 10.13 -22.17 14.44
C SER A 29 9.42 -23.09 15.45
N VAL A 30 9.02 -22.55 16.60
CA VAL A 30 8.35 -23.29 17.69
C VAL A 30 6.82 -23.23 17.56
N THR A 31 6.29 -22.16 16.98
CA THR A 31 4.85 -22.00 16.77
C THR A 31 4.44 -22.51 15.39
N GLU A 32 3.19 -23.00 15.28
CA GLU A 32 2.62 -23.44 13.99
C GLU A 32 2.46 -22.28 12.97
N LEU A 33 2.72 -21.04 13.36
CA LEU A 33 2.77 -19.86 12.51
C LEU A 33 4.08 -19.80 11.70
N GLY A 34 4.41 -20.89 11.01
CA GLY A 34 5.61 -20.96 10.17
C GLY A 34 5.58 -20.01 8.98
N GLY A 35 6.78 -19.70 8.44
CA GLY A 35 6.95 -18.89 7.25
C GLY A 35 7.18 -17.39 7.51
N VAL A 36 7.21 -16.63 6.43
CA VAL A 36 7.54 -15.18 6.44
C VAL A 36 6.56 -14.37 7.30
N LEU A 37 5.29 -14.74 7.30
CA LEU A 37 4.25 -14.03 8.06
C LEU A 37 4.42 -14.21 9.56
N GLY A 38 4.65 -15.46 10.03
CA GLY A 38 4.86 -15.74 11.44
C GLY A 38 6.13 -15.10 11.98
N PHE A 39 7.22 -15.15 11.20
CA PHE A 39 8.44 -14.44 11.55
C PHE A 39 8.21 -12.92 11.68
N TYR A 40 7.48 -12.32 10.76
CA TYR A 40 7.18 -10.90 10.80
C TYR A 40 6.29 -10.54 12.00
N LEU A 41 5.24 -11.29 12.29
CA LEU A 41 4.38 -11.07 13.46
C LEU A 41 5.18 -11.17 14.76
N GLY A 42 6.04 -12.17 14.86
CA GLY A 42 6.98 -12.30 15.98
C GLY A 42 7.86 -11.07 16.14
N LEU A 43 8.45 -10.58 15.04
CA LEU A 43 9.28 -9.38 15.03
C LEU A 43 8.51 -8.13 15.44
N ALA A 44 7.29 -7.96 14.93
CA ALA A 44 6.42 -6.82 15.20
C ALA A 44 6.04 -6.70 16.70
N VAL A 45 5.98 -7.83 17.40
CA VAL A 45 5.73 -7.86 18.85
C VAL A 45 7.03 -7.77 19.65
N CYS A 46 8.05 -8.56 19.29
CA CYS A 46 9.29 -8.64 20.05
C CYS A 46 10.08 -7.33 20.04
N LEU A 47 10.10 -6.60 18.92
CA LEU A 47 10.88 -5.38 18.79
C LEU A 47 10.41 -4.27 19.75
N PRO A 48 9.12 -3.91 19.82
CA PRO A 48 8.63 -2.95 20.84
C PRO A 48 8.88 -3.41 22.27
N VAL A 49 8.72 -4.71 22.56
CA VAL A 49 8.92 -5.25 23.91
C VAL A 49 10.39 -5.13 24.33
N VAL A 50 11.34 -5.54 23.49
CA VAL A 50 12.78 -5.44 23.78
C VAL A 50 13.20 -3.96 23.92
N VAL A 51 12.67 -3.09 23.07
CA VAL A 51 12.92 -1.65 23.14
C VAL A 51 12.35 -1.05 24.43
N LEU A 52 11.18 -1.50 24.87
CA LEU A 52 10.57 -1.08 26.12
C LEU A 52 11.46 -1.43 27.32
N PHE A 53 11.88 -2.70 27.44
CA PHE A 53 12.74 -3.16 28.54
C PHE A 53 14.06 -2.39 28.64
N GLU A 54 14.68 -2.12 27.50
CA GLU A 54 15.93 -1.34 27.46
C GLU A 54 15.69 0.13 27.84
N SER A 55 14.57 0.70 27.43
CA SER A 55 14.30 2.13 27.58
C SER A 55 13.78 2.54 28.95
N ILE A 56 13.21 1.62 29.72
CA ILE A 56 12.69 1.88 31.09
C ILE A 56 13.77 2.51 31.97
N ARG A 57 15.03 2.11 31.82
CA ARG A 57 16.18 2.64 32.59
C ARG A 57 16.58 4.07 32.22
N HIS A 58 16.08 4.59 31.10
CA HIS A 58 16.44 5.91 30.55
C HIS A 58 15.38 7.00 30.83
N GLY A 59 14.30 6.65 31.52
CA GLY A 59 13.22 7.55 31.84
C GLY A 59 11.97 7.36 30.96
N ARG A 60 10.82 7.65 31.55
CA ARG A 60 9.49 7.37 30.99
C ARG A 60 9.28 7.99 29.59
N ASN A 61 9.66 9.24 29.39
CA ASN A 61 9.44 9.95 28.14
C ASN A 61 10.26 9.34 26.99
N ILE A 62 11.52 8.97 27.29
CA ILE A 62 12.39 8.31 26.29
C ILE A 62 11.89 6.92 25.97
N ALA A 63 11.36 6.21 26.96
CA ALA A 63 10.77 4.88 26.74
C ALA A 63 9.54 4.95 25.81
N ILE A 64 8.63 5.88 26.05
CA ILE A 64 7.43 6.09 25.24
C ILE A 64 7.81 6.43 23.79
N ASP A 65 8.74 7.36 23.58
CA ASP A 65 9.17 7.80 22.26
C ASP A 65 9.78 6.65 21.45
N ARG A 66 10.68 5.86 22.06
CA ARG A 66 11.31 4.72 21.40
C ARG A 66 10.34 3.59 21.09
N VAL A 67 9.43 3.27 22.02
CA VAL A 67 8.41 2.26 21.79
C VAL A 67 7.46 2.72 20.70
N ALA A 68 7.00 3.97 20.71
CA ALA A 68 6.16 4.53 19.65
C ALA A 68 6.84 4.42 18.28
N SER A 69 8.13 4.79 18.20
CA SER A 69 8.91 4.68 16.95
C SER A 69 9.04 3.23 16.48
N SER A 70 9.23 2.27 17.39
CA SER A 70 9.34 0.85 17.04
C SER A 70 7.99 0.26 16.58
N VAL A 71 6.88 0.69 17.16
CA VAL A 71 5.53 0.31 16.71
C VAL A 71 5.24 0.88 15.33
N ILE A 72 5.57 2.15 15.08
CA ILE A 72 5.41 2.76 13.75
C ILE A 72 6.22 1.99 12.70
N LEU A 73 7.47 1.62 13.02
CA LEU A 73 8.31 0.83 12.12
C LEU A 73 7.70 -0.56 11.85
N ALA A 74 7.15 -1.20 12.86
CA ALA A 74 6.45 -2.48 12.70
C ALA A 74 5.21 -2.35 11.80
N MET A 75 4.40 -1.30 12.00
CA MET A 75 3.23 -1.02 11.14
C MET A 75 3.64 -0.72 9.70
N PHE A 76 4.72 0.03 9.51
CA PHE A 76 5.26 0.28 8.17
C PHE A 76 5.67 -1.02 7.47
N GLY A 77 6.37 -1.90 8.17
CA GLY A 77 6.73 -3.23 7.65
C GLY A 77 5.50 -4.09 7.32
N ALA A 78 4.42 -3.99 8.11
CA ALA A 78 3.16 -4.70 7.85
C ALA A 78 2.53 -4.35 6.49
N VAL A 79 2.78 -3.14 6.01
CA VAL A 79 2.31 -2.70 4.69
C VAL A 79 3.32 -3.04 3.60
N VAL A 80 4.59 -2.77 3.85
CA VAL A 80 5.66 -2.88 2.84
C VAL A 80 5.98 -4.34 2.50
N ILE A 81 6.01 -5.23 3.49
CA ILE A 81 6.37 -6.64 3.27
C ILE A 81 5.37 -7.37 2.34
N PRO A 82 4.05 -7.33 2.56
CA PRO A 82 3.07 -7.90 1.64
C PRO A 82 3.14 -7.24 0.24
N TRP A 83 3.35 -5.93 0.19
CA TRP A 83 3.48 -5.21 -1.08
C TRP A 83 4.68 -5.71 -1.89
N ILE A 84 5.86 -5.81 -1.28
CA ILE A 84 7.06 -6.37 -1.93
C ILE A 84 6.81 -7.83 -2.35
N SER A 85 6.16 -8.63 -1.50
CA SER A 85 5.84 -10.02 -1.79
C SER A 85 4.94 -10.16 -3.03
N ILE A 86 3.92 -9.30 -3.16
CA ILE A 86 3.06 -9.28 -4.34
C ILE A 86 3.86 -8.89 -5.59
N VAL A 87 4.63 -7.80 -5.51
CA VAL A 87 5.43 -7.31 -6.65
C VAL A 87 6.43 -8.37 -7.12
N THR A 88 7.15 -9.01 -6.20
CA THR A 88 8.11 -10.07 -6.54
C THR A 88 7.42 -11.30 -7.13
N THR A 89 6.27 -11.70 -6.62
CA THR A 89 5.50 -12.83 -7.16
C THR A 89 4.99 -12.53 -8.57
N VAL A 90 4.46 -11.34 -8.79
CA VAL A 90 4.00 -10.88 -10.11
C VAL A 90 5.17 -10.85 -11.08
N TYR A 91 6.32 -10.29 -10.67
CA TYR A 91 7.51 -10.26 -11.51
C TYR A 91 8.02 -11.65 -11.86
N GLN A 92 8.15 -12.55 -10.89
CA GLN A 92 8.64 -13.91 -11.11
C GLN A 92 7.74 -14.74 -12.03
N LYS A 93 6.42 -14.62 -11.86
CA LYS A 93 5.45 -15.32 -12.70
C LYS A 93 5.28 -14.64 -14.07
N GLY A 94 5.24 -13.32 -14.09
CA GLY A 94 4.99 -12.54 -15.29
C GLY A 94 6.20 -12.40 -16.21
N SER A 95 7.43 -12.50 -15.68
CA SER A 95 8.64 -12.36 -16.51
C SER A 95 8.75 -13.42 -17.62
N LYS A 96 8.11 -14.56 -17.44
CA LYS A 96 8.05 -15.63 -18.45
C LYS A 96 7.11 -15.33 -19.62
N ALA A 97 6.22 -14.36 -19.46
CA ALA A 97 5.26 -13.96 -20.48
C ALA A 97 5.76 -12.83 -21.40
N PHE A 98 6.95 -12.29 -21.15
CA PHE A 98 7.52 -11.24 -21.98
C PHE A 98 8.08 -11.82 -23.30
N TYR A 99 7.39 -11.49 -24.39
CA TYR A 99 7.84 -11.73 -25.76
C TYR A 99 7.64 -10.46 -26.60
N SER A 100 8.14 -10.42 -27.84
CA SER A 100 8.14 -9.18 -28.64
C SER A 100 6.74 -8.65 -28.99
N GLY A 101 5.71 -9.50 -28.99
CA GLY A 101 4.31 -9.16 -29.22
C GLY A 101 3.50 -8.81 -27.96
N TYR A 102 4.05 -8.95 -26.78
CA TYR A 102 3.33 -8.84 -25.50
C TYR A 102 2.53 -7.54 -25.32
N LEU A 103 3.08 -6.41 -25.75
CA LEU A 103 2.44 -5.09 -25.64
C LEU A 103 1.42 -4.80 -26.75
N THR A 104 1.46 -5.53 -27.87
CA THR A 104 0.65 -5.28 -29.05
C THR A 104 -0.43 -6.33 -29.29
N THR A 105 -0.40 -7.43 -28.55
CA THR A 105 -1.40 -8.50 -28.62
C THR A 105 -2.43 -8.35 -27.53
N ASP A 106 -3.66 -8.73 -27.78
CA ASP A 106 -4.72 -8.81 -26.77
C ASP A 106 -4.98 -10.27 -26.36
N MET A 107 -5.82 -10.46 -25.33
CA MET A 107 -6.23 -11.80 -24.87
C MET A 107 -7.59 -12.24 -25.42
N ARG A 108 -8.08 -11.65 -26.52
CA ARG A 108 -9.44 -11.87 -27.02
C ARG A 108 -9.69 -13.30 -27.46
N PHE A 109 -8.66 -13.97 -27.94
CA PHE A 109 -8.73 -15.34 -28.47
C PHE A 109 -7.93 -16.34 -27.65
N THR A 110 -7.39 -15.93 -26.51
CA THR A 110 -6.55 -16.80 -25.66
C THR A 110 -7.44 -17.61 -24.72
N ALA A 111 -7.38 -18.93 -24.81
CA ALA A 111 -8.09 -19.83 -23.91
C ALA A 111 -7.30 -20.05 -22.61
N SER A 112 -8.00 -20.42 -21.54
CA SER A 112 -7.38 -20.77 -20.26
C SER A 112 -6.53 -22.03 -20.42
N GLY A 113 -5.22 -21.91 -20.24
CA GLY A 113 -4.26 -23.03 -20.36
C GLY A 113 -3.41 -23.03 -21.65
N GLU A 114 -3.60 -22.05 -22.54
CA GLU A 114 -2.70 -21.86 -23.69
C GLU A 114 -1.33 -21.33 -23.28
N ALA A 115 -0.35 -21.47 -24.18
CA ALA A 115 0.99 -20.95 -23.93
C ALA A 115 0.99 -19.42 -23.79
N LEU A 116 1.84 -18.91 -22.91
CA LEU A 116 1.93 -17.48 -22.55
C LEU A 116 2.25 -16.57 -23.76
N GLU A 117 2.76 -17.14 -24.85
CA GLU A 117 3.11 -16.42 -26.09
C GLU A 117 1.89 -15.99 -26.93
N PHE A 118 0.70 -16.55 -26.64
CA PHE A 118 -0.53 -16.21 -27.38
C PHE A 118 -1.35 -15.08 -26.75
N GLY A 119 -0.96 -14.61 -25.55
CA GLY A 119 -1.67 -13.56 -24.84
C GLY A 119 -0.84 -12.29 -24.68
N GLY A 120 -1.50 -11.13 -24.64
CA GLY A 120 -0.85 -9.84 -24.42
C GLY A 120 -1.66 -8.88 -23.57
N VAL A 121 -1.13 -7.70 -23.30
CA VAL A 121 -1.71 -6.70 -22.40
C VAL A 121 -2.31 -5.48 -23.09
N LEU A 122 -2.37 -5.48 -24.43
CA LEU A 122 -2.87 -4.32 -25.19
C LEU A 122 -4.24 -3.86 -24.72
N HIS A 123 -5.18 -4.78 -24.53
CA HIS A 123 -6.53 -4.48 -24.05
C HIS A 123 -6.53 -3.82 -22.67
N ALA A 124 -5.65 -4.26 -21.77
CA ALA A 124 -5.53 -3.69 -20.44
C ALA A 124 -4.92 -2.27 -20.48
N ILE A 125 -3.92 -2.05 -21.33
CA ILE A 125 -3.31 -0.71 -21.53
C ILE A 125 -4.36 0.24 -22.08
N VAL A 126 -5.01 -0.12 -23.20
CA VAL A 126 -6.02 0.74 -23.83
C VAL A 126 -7.19 0.99 -22.91
N GLY A 127 -7.70 -0.05 -22.22
CA GLY A 127 -8.79 0.10 -21.26
C GLY A 127 -8.44 1.06 -20.12
N THR A 128 -7.24 0.93 -19.55
CA THR A 128 -6.77 1.83 -18.49
C THR A 128 -6.64 3.27 -19.00
N LEU A 129 -6.06 3.48 -20.19
CA LEU A 129 -5.93 4.81 -20.78
C LEU A 129 -7.29 5.48 -21.02
N VAL A 130 -8.27 4.73 -21.53
CA VAL A 130 -9.62 5.22 -21.76
C VAL A 130 -10.28 5.61 -20.44
N MET A 131 -10.22 4.75 -19.42
CA MET A 131 -10.79 5.03 -18.09
C MET A 131 -10.16 6.28 -17.46
N VAL A 132 -8.82 6.37 -17.48
CA VAL A 132 -8.10 7.52 -16.92
C VAL A 132 -8.42 8.80 -17.69
N LEU A 133 -8.54 8.73 -19.02
CA LEU A 133 -8.91 9.90 -19.84
C LEU A 133 -10.31 10.40 -19.48
N ILE A 134 -11.32 9.52 -19.42
CA ILE A 134 -12.68 9.90 -19.07
C ILE A 134 -12.72 10.48 -17.65
N ALA A 135 -12.11 9.81 -16.69
CA ALA A 135 -12.04 10.30 -15.31
C ALA A 135 -11.38 11.69 -15.23
N SER A 136 -10.28 11.90 -15.95
CA SER A 136 -9.54 13.17 -15.94
C SER A 136 -10.31 14.32 -16.59
N ILE A 137 -11.01 14.08 -17.70
CA ILE A 137 -11.83 15.10 -18.37
C ILE A 137 -12.91 15.64 -17.43
N ILE A 138 -13.43 14.82 -16.54
CA ILE A 138 -14.49 15.22 -15.59
C ILE A 138 -13.88 15.76 -14.31
N SER A 139 -12.96 15.03 -13.69
CA SER A 139 -12.48 15.31 -12.33
C SER A 139 -11.53 16.52 -12.29
N VAL A 140 -10.70 16.74 -13.32
CA VAL A 140 -9.73 17.84 -13.32
C VAL A 140 -10.42 19.20 -13.36
N PRO A 141 -11.38 19.50 -14.28
CA PRO A 141 -12.10 20.76 -14.25
C PRO A 141 -12.89 20.99 -12.96
N LEU A 142 -13.56 19.92 -12.46
CA LEU A 142 -14.29 19.99 -11.19
C LEU A 142 -13.36 20.29 -10.02
N GLY A 143 -12.20 19.64 -9.95
CA GLY A 143 -11.21 19.88 -8.90
C GLY A 143 -10.64 21.29 -8.92
N ILE A 144 -10.31 21.79 -10.11
CA ILE A 144 -9.81 23.18 -10.29
C ILE A 144 -10.88 24.20 -9.87
N THR A 145 -12.11 24.04 -10.34
CA THR A 145 -13.21 24.96 -9.99
C THR A 145 -13.53 24.92 -8.51
N ALA A 146 -13.54 23.73 -7.88
CA ALA A 146 -13.72 23.59 -6.44
C ALA A 146 -12.58 24.26 -5.66
N ALA A 147 -11.34 24.11 -6.09
CA ALA A 147 -10.18 24.74 -5.45
C ALA A 147 -10.25 26.28 -5.54
N ILE A 148 -10.54 26.84 -6.71
CA ILE A 148 -10.72 28.29 -6.91
C ILE A 148 -11.87 28.80 -6.02
N TYR A 149 -13.00 28.08 -5.99
CA TYR A 149 -14.15 28.48 -5.18
C TYR A 149 -13.81 28.54 -3.67
N VAL A 150 -13.07 27.56 -3.18
CA VAL A 150 -12.72 27.46 -1.75
C VAL A 150 -11.64 28.47 -1.36
N VAL A 151 -10.66 28.72 -2.23
CA VAL A 151 -9.47 29.54 -1.91
C VAL A 151 -9.69 31.02 -2.27
N GLU A 152 -10.19 31.28 -3.48
CA GLU A 152 -10.34 32.65 -4.01
C GLU A 152 -11.69 33.27 -3.64
N ILE A 153 -12.78 32.62 -4.02
CA ILE A 153 -14.12 33.19 -3.92
C ILE A 153 -14.61 33.20 -2.46
N LYS A 154 -14.29 32.17 -1.68
CA LYS A 154 -14.69 32.05 -0.27
C LYS A 154 -16.19 32.23 -0.06
N GLY A 155 -16.99 31.75 -1.00
CA GLY A 155 -18.43 31.88 -0.97
C GLY A 155 -19.07 31.14 0.21
N ARG A 156 -20.37 31.38 0.45
CA ARG A 156 -21.13 30.79 1.57
C ARG A 156 -21.08 29.25 1.64
N PHE A 157 -20.85 28.59 0.54
CA PHE A 157 -20.72 27.11 0.46
C PHE A 157 -19.27 26.61 0.54
N ALA A 158 -18.27 27.49 0.66
CA ALA A 158 -16.86 27.10 0.68
C ALA A 158 -16.55 26.11 1.80
N SER A 159 -17.19 26.24 2.96
CA SER A 159 -17.05 25.29 4.08
C SER A 159 -17.59 23.90 3.75
N SER A 160 -18.76 23.85 3.10
CA SER A 160 -19.35 22.56 2.67
C SER A 160 -18.52 21.88 1.58
N VAL A 161 -18.07 22.64 0.58
CA VAL A 161 -17.19 22.11 -0.49
C VAL A 161 -15.90 21.57 0.12
N ARG A 162 -15.27 22.29 1.05
CA ARG A 162 -14.07 21.82 1.77
C ARG A 162 -14.35 20.55 2.56
N PHE A 163 -15.47 20.48 3.28
CA PHE A 163 -15.86 19.30 4.03
C PHE A 163 -16.00 18.08 3.11
N PHE A 164 -16.74 18.20 2.01
CA PHE A 164 -16.90 17.08 1.06
C PHE A 164 -15.58 16.67 0.42
N THR A 165 -14.73 17.59 0.04
CA THR A 165 -13.41 17.29 -0.55
C THR A 165 -12.53 16.53 0.45
N GLN A 166 -12.53 16.94 1.72
CA GLN A 166 -11.79 16.25 2.77
C GLN A 166 -12.39 14.87 3.09
N ALA A 167 -13.70 14.75 3.16
CA ALA A 167 -14.38 13.48 3.37
C ALA A 167 -14.08 12.48 2.26
N MET A 168 -14.12 12.92 0.99
CA MET A 168 -13.78 12.08 -0.16
C MET A 168 -12.32 11.62 -0.15
N SER A 169 -11.41 12.45 0.35
CA SER A 169 -9.98 12.08 0.48
C SER A 169 -9.75 10.93 1.46
N GLY A 170 -10.67 10.69 2.39
CA GLY A 170 -10.62 9.61 3.37
C GLY A 170 -11.29 8.30 2.89
N VAL A 171 -11.97 8.31 1.75
CA VAL A 171 -12.65 7.10 1.24
C VAL A 171 -11.64 6.19 0.55
N PRO A 172 -11.47 4.93 1.01
CA PRO A 172 -10.64 3.95 0.34
C PRO A 172 -11.16 3.68 -1.08
N SER A 173 -10.28 3.68 -2.08
CA SER A 173 -10.64 3.47 -3.49
C SER A 173 -11.38 2.15 -3.74
N ILE A 174 -11.04 1.09 -2.98
CA ILE A 174 -11.72 -0.20 -3.07
C ILE A 174 -13.19 -0.07 -2.65
N VAL A 175 -13.48 0.68 -1.58
CA VAL A 175 -14.87 0.91 -1.11
C VAL A 175 -15.65 1.70 -2.14
N ALA A 176 -15.06 2.75 -2.72
CA ALA A 176 -15.67 3.52 -3.80
C ALA A 176 -15.94 2.64 -5.02
N GLY A 177 -14.99 1.80 -5.43
CA GLY A 177 -15.14 0.88 -6.55
C GLY A 177 -16.25 -0.16 -6.32
N LEU A 178 -16.33 -0.75 -5.12
CA LEU A 178 -17.40 -1.67 -4.76
C LEU A 178 -18.78 -1.00 -4.74
N PHE A 179 -18.84 0.25 -4.28
CA PHE A 179 -20.08 1.02 -4.29
C PHE A 179 -20.56 1.27 -5.73
N ILE A 180 -19.68 1.74 -6.61
CA ILE A 180 -20.00 1.94 -8.03
C ILE A 180 -20.39 0.63 -8.71
N TYR A 181 -19.67 -0.46 -8.42
CA TYR A 181 -20.02 -1.77 -8.94
C TYR A 181 -21.42 -2.20 -8.56
N SER A 182 -21.77 -2.10 -7.26
CA SER A 182 -23.07 -2.55 -6.76
C SER A 182 -24.24 -1.65 -7.19
N THR A 183 -24.01 -0.34 -7.33
CA THR A 183 -25.08 0.63 -7.63
C THR A 183 -25.23 0.91 -9.11
N ILE A 184 -24.13 0.94 -9.87
CA ILE A 184 -24.13 1.33 -11.28
C ILE A 184 -23.93 0.13 -12.19
N CYS A 185 -22.85 -0.64 -12.01
CA CYS A 185 -22.51 -1.71 -12.94
C CYS A 185 -23.57 -2.83 -12.95
N ILE A 186 -24.07 -3.24 -11.79
CA ILE A 186 -25.11 -4.27 -11.72
C ILE A 186 -26.41 -3.76 -12.34
N PHE A 187 -26.78 -2.52 -12.06
CA PHE A 187 -28.05 -1.94 -12.55
C PHE A 187 -28.05 -1.73 -14.07
N PHE A 188 -26.94 -1.33 -14.67
CA PHE A 188 -26.80 -1.10 -16.11
C PHE A 188 -26.27 -2.29 -16.91
N GLY A 189 -26.23 -3.48 -16.33
CA GLY A 189 -25.98 -4.74 -17.04
C GLY A 189 -24.53 -5.08 -17.32
N GLY A 190 -23.56 -4.54 -16.59
CA GLY A 190 -22.19 -5.01 -16.62
C GLY A 190 -21.09 -3.96 -16.52
N PHE A 191 -19.86 -4.43 -16.65
CA PHE A 191 -18.67 -3.58 -16.61
C PHE A 191 -18.52 -2.77 -17.89
N SER A 192 -18.22 -1.49 -17.74
CA SER A 192 -17.90 -0.59 -18.86
C SER A 192 -16.82 0.40 -18.46
N ALA A 193 -16.06 0.90 -19.45
CA ALA A 193 -14.98 1.86 -19.19
C ALA A 193 -15.49 3.18 -18.57
N TRP A 194 -16.70 3.63 -18.92
CA TRP A 194 -17.29 4.84 -18.35
C TRP A 194 -17.71 4.65 -16.89
N ALA A 195 -18.23 3.48 -16.54
CA ALA A 195 -18.60 3.17 -15.16
C ALA A 195 -17.36 2.99 -14.27
N GLY A 196 -16.26 2.47 -14.81
CA GLY A 196 -14.97 2.40 -14.12
C GLY A 196 -14.30 3.75 -13.92
N ALA A 197 -14.53 4.70 -14.83
CA ALA A 197 -13.99 6.07 -14.75
C ALA A 197 -14.76 6.94 -13.75
#